data_ec9ebdaf0989a32b1c69b87e6ce979eb
#
_entry.id   ec9ebdaf0989a32b1c69b87e6ce979eb
#
_cell.length_a   1.000
_cell.length_b   1.000
_cell.length_c   1.000
_cell.angle_alpha   90.00
_cell.angle_beta   90.00
_cell.angle_gamma   90.00
#
_symmetry.space_group_name_H-M   'P 1'
#
loop_
_entity.id
_entity.type
_entity.pdbx_description
1 polymer ?
#
loop_
_entity_poly.entity_id
_entity_poly.type
_entity_poly.pdbx_seq_one_letter_code
_entity_poly.pdbx_strand_id
1 'polypeptide(L)'
;MIMLKIKFTIITLFEDAIRPYLETSMMWKAKEKGIVEFDFVNLRDFGIGPHKSVDDTPYGGGDGMLLRCEPVYAAIESVFEAAKKEAESSGIEYVKPEVLLPTPDGIIWSQSLARKFAGVETPDTSAKAIEESITKTQTSNKTSDDDAGHNSGYDLGHNSSQDNDLTDMAKHYIILCPHYEGYDARILDIVDHQISLGKYVLTGGELPALIIIDSIVRLLPGVLGGDSSALQESFSDGDNIEYPQYTKPSDYRGKKVPEILLSGDHGKVAEWRKAHEKML
;
A
#
# COMPACT_ATOMS: atom_id res chain seq x y z
N MET A 1 -22.83 -2.14 10.51
CA MET A 1 -21.42 -2.49 10.28
C MET A 1 -20.86 -1.47 9.32
N ILE A 2 -20.12 -0.50 9.82
CA ILE A 2 -19.53 0.58 9.05
C ILE A 2 -18.41 -0.06 8.23
N MET A 3 -18.50 -0.01 6.90
CA MET A 3 -17.45 -0.53 6.04
C MET A 3 -16.38 0.56 5.87
N LEU A 4 -15.15 0.27 6.29
CA LEU A 4 -14.01 1.13 6.07
C LEU A 4 -13.81 1.27 4.54
N LYS A 5 -14.07 2.46 4.01
CA LYS A 5 -13.80 2.76 2.59
C LYS A 5 -12.38 3.27 2.43
N ILE A 6 -11.61 2.66 1.52
CA ILE A 6 -10.28 3.16 1.16
C ILE A 6 -10.33 3.71 -0.26
N LYS A 7 -9.86 4.95 -0.41
CA LYS A 7 -9.66 5.59 -1.71
C LYS A 7 -8.19 5.54 -2.10
N PHE A 8 -7.91 5.14 -3.33
CA PHE A 8 -6.57 5.19 -3.93
C PHE A 8 -6.61 6.16 -5.10
N THR A 9 -5.78 7.19 -5.06
CA THR A 9 -5.51 8.05 -6.22
C THR A 9 -4.13 7.73 -6.75
N ILE A 10 -4.06 7.27 -7.99
CA ILE A 10 -2.81 6.83 -8.64
C ILE A 10 -2.35 7.94 -9.58
N ILE A 11 -1.19 8.57 -9.27
CA ILE A 11 -0.55 9.55 -10.11
C ILE A 11 0.45 8.82 -11.01
N THR A 12 0.18 8.77 -12.32
CA THR A 12 0.96 7.98 -13.27
C THR A 12 1.02 8.65 -14.65
N LEU A 13 1.97 8.23 -15.45
CA LEU A 13 2.04 8.55 -16.89
C LEU A 13 1.31 7.52 -17.77
N PHE A 14 1.00 6.34 -17.21
CA PHE A 14 0.55 5.16 -17.94
C PHE A 14 -0.67 4.50 -17.26
N GLU A 15 -1.77 5.23 -17.19
CA GLU A 15 -3.02 4.75 -16.62
C GLU A 15 -3.48 3.44 -17.26
N ASP A 16 -3.33 3.30 -18.58
CA ASP A 16 -3.72 2.10 -19.33
C ASP A 16 -2.97 0.82 -18.89
N ALA A 17 -1.82 0.96 -18.25
CA ALA A 17 -1.08 -0.17 -17.68
C ALA A 17 -1.66 -0.67 -16.35
N ILE A 18 -2.40 0.16 -15.62
CA ILE A 18 -2.91 -0.11 -14.27
C ILE A 18 -4.41 -0.39 -14.27
N ARG A 19 -5.20 0.44 -14.95
CA ARG A 19 -6.66 0.42 -14.93
C ARG A 19 -7.25 -0.97 -15.22
N PRO A 20 -6.81 -1.72 -16.24
CA PRO A 20 -7.39 -3.04 -16.55
C PRO A 20 -7.29 -4.03 -15.39
N TYR A 21 -6.21 -3.98 -14.60
CA TYR A 21 -6.07 -4.82 -13.41
C TYR A 21 -7.07 -4.45 -12.32
N LEU A 22 -7.20 -3.17 -12.03
CA LEU A 22 -8.10 -2.64 -10.98
C LEU A 22 -9.59 -2.75 -11.34
N GLU A 23 -9.90 -2.95 -12.61
CA GLU A 23 -11.27 -3.16 -13.12
C GLU A 23 -11.62 -4.65 -13.32
N THR A 24 -10.81 -5.58 -12.83
CA THR A 24 -11.06 -7.03 -12.96
C THR A 24 -11.07 -7.75 -11.62
N SER A 25 -11.73 -8.95 -11.60
CA SER A 25 -11.69 -9.91 -10.50
C SER A 25 -12.04 -9.29 -9.13
N MET A 26 -11.15 -9.49 -8.16
CA MET A 26 -11.40 -9.06 -6.76
C MET A 26 -11.37 -7.54 -6.61
N MET A 27 -10.55 -6.83 -7.40
CA MET A 27 -10.47 -5.36 -7.39
C MET A 27 -11.80 -4.75 -7.87
N TRP A 28 -12.32 -5.21 -9.01
CA TRP A 28 -13.64 -4.83 -9.50
C TRP A 28 -14.74 -5.13 -8.47
N LYS A 29 -14.73 -6.31 -7.87
CA LYS A 29 -15.73 -6.70 -6.87
C LYS A 29 -15.68 -5.82 -5.61
N ALA A 30 -14.49 -5.44 -5.16
CA ALA A 30 -14.31 -4.53 -4.03
C ALA A 30 -14.86 -3.13 -4.35
N LYS A 31 -14.61 -2.64 -5.57
CA LYS A 31 -15.13 -1.36 -6.08
C LYS A 31 -16.67 -1.38 -6.17
N GLU A 32 -17.26 -2.40 -6.79
CA GLU A 32 -18.72 -2.55 -6.90
C GLU A 32 -19.43 -2.61 -5.53
N LYS A 33 -18.77 -3.15 -4.52
CA LYS A 33 -19.26 -3.17 -3.14
C LYS A 33 -19.06 -1.85 -2.40
N GLY A 34 -18.40 -0.86 -3.01
CA GLY A 34 -18.08 0.42 -2.37
C GLY A 34 -17.04 0.32 -1.26
N ILE A 35 -16.28 -0.78 -1.18
CA ILE A 35 -15.21 -0.98 -0.19
C ILE A 35 -13.98 -0.16 -0.56
N VAL A 36 -13.70 -0.05 -1.87
CA VAL A 36 -12.57 0.74 -2.39
C VAL A 36 -13.03 1.66 -3.53
N GLU A 37 -12.25 2.71 -3.72
CA GLU A 37 -12.37 3.64 -4.84
C GLU A 37 -11.02 3.84 -5.50
N PHE A 38 -10.98 3.88 -6.84
CA PHE A 38 -9.76 4.10 -7.61
C PHE A 38 -9.92 5.32 -8.49
N ASP A 39 -9.08 6.33 -8.26
CA ASP A 39 -8.96 7.52 -9.09
C ASP A 39 -7.60 7.57 -9.76
N PHE A 40 -7.54 8.19 -10.93
CA PHE A 40 -6.31 8.35 -11.70
C PHE A 40 -6.04 9.81 -11.99
N VAL A 41 -4.79 10.19 -11.85
CA VAL A 41 -4.29 11.52 -12.20
C VAL A 41 -3.15 11.35 -13.19
N ASN A 42 -3.33 11.87 -14.40
CA ASN A 42 -2.28 11.86 -15.39
C ASN A 42 -1.26 12.97 -15.09
N LEU A 43 -0.04 12.58 -14.76
CA LEU A 43 1.02 13.55 -14.42
C LEU A 43 1.32 14.54 -15.55
N ARG A 44 1.09 14.15 -16.83
CA ARG A 44 1.28 15.06 -17.99
C ARG A 44 0.31 16.24 -18.00
N ASP A 45 -0.80 16.18 -17.29
CA ASP A 45 -1.73 17.31 -17.20
C ASP A 45 -1.16 18.48 -16.40
N PHE A 46 -0.15 18.21 -15.58
CA PHE A 46 0.62 19.17 -14.81
C PHE A 46 1.99 19.50 -15.43
N GLY A 47 2.26 18.94 -16.60
CA GLY A 47 3.53 19.14 -17.31
C GLY A 47 3.76 20.57 -17.76
N ILE A 48 5.03 20.96 -17.86
CA ILE A 48 5.48 22.33 -18.10
C ILE A 48 5.61 22.62 -19.61
N GLY A 49 5.16 23.80 -19.98
CA GLY A 49 5.29 24.33 -21.33
C GLY A 49 4.41 23.63 -22.36
N PRO A 50 4.58 23.96 -23.66
CA PRO A 50 3.71 23.46 -24.73
C PRO A 50 3.75 21.93 -24.92
N HIS A 51 4.86 21.31 -24.52
CA HIS A 51 5.08 19.86 -24.64
C HIS A 51 4.65 19.08 -23.38
N LYS A 52 4.09 19.77 -22.37
CA LYS A 52 3.69 19.16 -21.09
C LYS A 52 4.82 18.29 -20.50
N SER A 53 6.06 18.84 -20.46
CA SER A 53 7.23 18.12 -19.95
C SER A 53 7.09 17.85 -18.46
N VAL A 54 7.32 16.60 -18.06
CA VAL A 54 7.28 16.14 -16.66
C VAL A 54 8.66 15.71 -16.17
N ASP A 55 9.65 15.74 -17.04
CA ASP A 55 11.02 15.26 -16.83
C ASP A 55 12.05 16.28 -17.32
N ASP A 56 13.27 16.18 -16.79
CA ASP A 56 14.42 16.99 -17.21
C ASP A 56 15.73 16.26 -16.93
N THR A 57 16.83 16.78 -17.48
CA THR A 57 18.18 16.26 -17.25
C THR A 57 18.63 16.48 -15.80
N PRO A 58 19.36 15.52 -15.21
CA PRO A 58 19.86 15.68 -13.85
C PRO A 58 20.94 16.77 -13.74
N TYR A 59 20.93 17.54 -12.66
CA TYR A 59 22.06 18.39 -12.30
C TYR A 59 23.31 17.53 -12.05
N GLY A 60 24.45 18.01 -12.50
CA GLY A 60 25.71 17.27 -12.39
C GLY A 60 25.98 16.35 -13.59
N GLY A 61 25.05 16.25 -14.54
CA GLY A 61 25.14 15.38 -15.71
C GLY A 61 24.78 13.93 -15.39
N GLY A 62 24.80 13.07 -16.39
CA GLY A 62 24.41 11.68 -16.33
C GLY A 62 23.50 11.33 -17.50
N ASP A 63 23.31 10.02 -17.74
CA ASP A 63 22.39 9.53 -18.76
C ASP A 63 20.94 9.54 -18.22
N GLY A 64 19.99 9.72 -19.14
CA GLY A 64 18.56 9.65 -18.80
C GLY A 64 17.96 10.94 -18.25
N MET A 65 16.77 10.84 -17.71
CA MET A 65 15.93 11.96 -17.25
C MET A 65 15.43 11.66 -15.82
N LEU A 66 15.06 12.72 -15.10
CA LEU A 66 14.40 12.62 -13.79
C LEU A 66 13.01 13.25 -13.84
N LEU A 67 12.07 12.71 -13.09
CA LEU A 67 10.80 13.39 -12.84
C LEU A 67 11.06 14.74 -12.15
N ARG A 68 10.46 15.79 -12.68
CA ARG A 68 10.54 17.14 -12.12
C ARG A 68 9.66 17.29 -10.90
N CYS A 69 10.09 18.12 -9.95
CA CYS A 69 9.31 18.39 -8.74
C CYS A 69 8.01 19.18 -9.04
N GLU A 70 8.05 20.17 -9.95
CA GLU A 70 6.91 21.06 -10.17
C GLU A 70 5.64 20.32 -10.63
N PRO A 71 5.66 19.42 -11.67
CA PRO A 71 4.49 18.66 -12.06
C PRO A 71 4.00 17.72 -10.93
N VAL A 72 4.92 17.13 -10.18
CA VAL A 72 4.57 16.19 -9.10
C VAL A 72 3.90 16.91 -7.95
N TYR A 73 4.44 18.04 -7.49
CA TYR A 73 3.82 18.86 -6.46
C TYR A 73 2.42 19.31 -6.89
N ALA A 74 2.30 19.89 -8.10
CA ALA A 74 1.02 20.37 -8.60
C ALA A 74 -0.03 19.25 -8.69
N ALA A 75 0.37 18.03 -9.11
CA ALA A 75 -0.53 16.87 -9.16
C ALA A 75 -0.98 16.45 -7.75
N ILE A 76 -0.08 16.32 -6.78
CA ILE A 76 -0.41 15.93 -5.41
C ILE A 76 -1.28 17.00 -4.73
N GLU A 77 -0.93 18.28 -4.85
CA GLU A 77 -1.70 19.39 -4.31
C GLU A 77 -3.11 19.44 -4.90
N SER A 78 -3.28 19.14 -6.18
CA SER A 78 -4.60 19.06 -6.81
C SER A 78 -5.48 17.98 -6.18
N VAL A 79 -4.90 16.84 -5.78
CA VAL A 79 -5.61 15.77 -5.06
C VAL A 79 -5.98 16.22 -3.65
N PHE A 80 -5.10 16.91 -2.93
CA PHE A 80 -5.40 17.44 -1.61
C PHE A 80 -6.58 18.43 -1.66
N GLU A 81 -6.56 19.35 -2.62
CA GLU A 81 -7.65 20.32 -2.81
C GLU A 81 -8.97 19.64 -3.20
N ALA A 82 -8.93 18.61 -4.05
CA ALA A 82 -10.11 17.83 -4.41
C ALA A 82 -10.68 17.10 -3.19
N ALA A 83 -9.86 16.44 -2.40
CA ALA A 83 -10.27 15.74 -1.18
C ALA A 83 -10.87 16.71 -0.14
N LYS A 84 -10.28 17.89 0.02
CA LYS A 84 -10.81 18.94 0.91
C LYS A 84 -12.19 19.42 0.49
N LYS A 85 -12.38 19.71 -0.80
CA LYS A 85 -13.68 20.11 -1.35
C LYS A 85 -14.74 19.00 -1.22
N GLU A 86 -14.32 17.73 -1.42
CA GLU A 86 -15.21 16.57 -1.24
C GLU A 86 -15.67 16.47 0.22
N ALA A 87 -14.78 16.62 1.18
CA ALA A 87 -15.09 16.63 2.60
C ALA A 87 -16.05 17.78 2.97
N GLU A 88 -15.74 19.00 2.53
CA GLU A 88 -16.60 20.18 2.76
C GLU A 88 -18.01 20.01 2.18
N SER A 89 -18.12 19.47 0.95
CA SER A 89 -19.41 19.27 0.29
C SER A 89 -20.26 18.15 0.94
N SER A 90 -19.59 17.16 1.51
CA SER A 90 -20.23 16.01 2.17
C SER A 90 -20.46 16.25 3.67
N GLY A 91 -19.95 17.34 4.23
CA GLY A 91 -20.07 17.67 5.65
C GLY A 91 -19.29 16.71 6.57
N ILE A 92 -18.24 16.07 6.05
CA ILE A 92 -17.36 15.17 6.81
C ILE A 92 -16.06 15.88 7.16
N GLU A 93 -15.36 15.40 8.20
CA GLU A 93 -14.05 15.92 8.55
C GLU A 93 -13.01 15.62 7.45
N TYR A 94 -12.20 16.64 7.10
CA TYR A 94 -11.13 16.47 6.14
C TYR A 94 -9.97 15.69 6.74
N VAL A 95 -9.67 14.53 6.17
CA VAL A 95 -8.46 13.77 6.43
C VAL A 95 -7.50 13.95 5.25
N LYS A 96 -6.30 14.47 5.52
CA LYS A 96 -5.28 14.65 4.48
C LYS A 96 -4.90 13.30 3.89
N PRO A 97 -4.94 13.12 2.55
CA PRO A 97 -4.42 11.92 1.91
C PRO A 97 -2.93 11.69 2.22
N GLU A 98 -2.55 10.42 2.42
CA GLU A 98 -1.16 10.03 2.62
C GLU A 98 -0.49 9.70 1.28
N VAL A 99 0.72 10.23 1.05
CA VAL A 99 1.47 10.04 -0.20
C VAL A 99 2.46 8.89 -0.06
N LEU A 100 2.29 7.87 -0.90
CA LEU A 100 3.14 6.69 -0.99
C LEU A 100 4.00 6.78 -2.26
N LEU A 101 5.31 6.58 -2.11
CA LEU A 101 6.27 6.56 -3.21
C LEU A 101 7.00 5.21 -3.24
N PRO A 102 6.76 4.37 -4.24
CA PRO A 102 7.59 3.21 -4.50
C PRO A 102 9.02 3.64 -4.89
N THR A 103 10.01 3.19 -4.11
CA THR A 103 11.41 3.56 -4.31
C THR A 103 12.34 2.44 -3.77
N PRO A 104 13.55 2.24 -4.34
CA PRO A 104 14.46 1.17 -3.90
C PRO A 104 14.91 1.29 -2.44
N ASP A 105 15.03 2.50 -1.91
CA ASP A 105 15.53 2.83 -0.57
C ASP A 105 14.43 2.97 0.50
N GLY A 106 13.18 2.67 0.13
CA GLY A 106 12.04 2.69 1.05
C GLY A 106 12.00 1.51 2.02
N ILE A 107 11.00 1.53 2.91
CA ILE A 107 10.71 0.43 3.83
C ILE A 107 10.26 -0.79 3.02
N ILE A 108 10.80 -1.97 3.32
CA ILE A 108 10.43 -3.21 2.63
C ILE A 108 8.96 -3.52 2.87
N TRP A 109 8.21 -3.64 1.78
CA TRP A 109 6.80 -4.03 1.81
C TRP A 109 6.63 -5.45 2.34
N SER A 110 5.71 -5.62 3.26
CA SER A 110 5.43 -6.91 3.90
C SER A 110 3.93 -7.06 4.20
N GLN A 111 3.50 -8.27 4.52
CA GLN A 111 2.12 -8.53 4.92
C GLN A 111 1.70 -7.72 6.16
N SER A 112 2.60 -7.55 7.13
CA SER A 112 2.36 -6.74 8.32
C SER A 112 2.17 -5.26 7.99
N LEU A 113 2.95 -4.74 7.03
CA LEU A 113 2.79 -3.37 6.56
C LEU A 113 1.47 -3.20 5.79
N ALA A 114 1.12 -4.16 4.90
CA ALA A 114 -0.16 -4.15 4.20
C ALA A 114 -1.36 -4.15 5.18
N ARG A 115 -1.30 -4.92 6.28
CA ARG A 115 -2.32 -4.90 7.34
C ARG A 115 -2.45 -3.54 8.00
N LYS A 116 -1.33 -2.88 8.31
CA LYS A 116 -1.32 -1.52 8.89
C LYS A 116 -2.04 -0.52 7.96
N PHE A 117 -1.70 -0.54 6.67
CA PHE A 117 -2.36 0.31 5.67
C PHE A 117 -3.84 -0.05 5.47
N ALA A 118 -4.19 -1.32 5.51
CA ALA A 118 -5.58 -1.77 5.49
C ALA A 118 -6.39 -1.37 6.74
N GLY A 119 -5.73 -0.98 7.85
CA GLY A 119 -6.39 -0.72 9.13
C GLY A 119 -6.89 -2.00 9.81
N VAL A 120 -6.27 -3.14 9.52
CA VAL A 120 -6.59 -4.45 10.11
C VAL A 120 -5.59 -4.73 11.21
N GLU A 121 -6.08 -5.17 12.39
CA GLU A 121 -5.22 -5.49 13.52
C GLU A 121 -4.14 -6.53 13.15
N THR A 122 -2.91 -6.27 13.58
CA THR A 122 -1.81 -7.23 13.50
C THR A 122 -1.76 -8.05 14.77
N PRO A 123 -1.49 -9.36 14.73
CA PRO A 123 -1.09 -10.09 15.95
C PRO A 123 0.13 -9.38 16.58
N ASP A 124 0.11 -9.24 17.89
CA ASP A 124 0.86 -8.29 18.76
C ASP A 124 2.41 -8.32 18.68
N THR A 125 3.01 -9.19 17.87
CA THR A 125 4.47 -9.42 17.86
C THR A 125 5.24 -8.56 16.84
N SER A 126 4.60 -7.99 15.83
CA SER A 126 5.27 -7.25 14.76
C SER A 126 5.12 -5.71 14.82
N ALA A 127 4.17 -5.20 15.60
CA ALA A 127 3.85 -3.77 15.65
C ALA A 127 5.03 -2.90 16.08
N LYS A 128 5.79 -3.30 17.10
CA LYS A 128 6.96 -2.55 17.61
C LYS A 128 8.10 -2.45 16.60
N ALA A 129 8.37 -3.53 15.85
CA ALA A 129 9.44 -3.53 14.84
C ALA A 129 9.11 -2.63 13.63
N ILE A 130 7.82 -2.51 13.28
CA ILE A 130 7.35 -1.66 12.19
C ILE A 130 7.43 -0.18 12.59
N GLU A 131 7.01 0.19 13.79
CA GLU A 131 7.10 1.57 14.30
C GLU A 131 8.57 2.05 14.37
N GLU A 132 9.48 1.20 14.83
CA GLU A 132 10.91 1.50 14.83
C GLU A 132 11.49 1.68 13.43
N SER A 133 11.03 0.92 12.44
CA SER A 133 11.48 1.03 11.05
C SER A 133 11.02 2.34 10.39
N ILE A 134 9.77 2.73 10.61
CA ILE A 134 9.20 3.98 10.08
C ILE A 134 9.92 5.19 10.70
N THR A 135 10.15 5.18 12.01
CA THR A 135 10.82 6.26 12.74
C THR A 135 12.28 6.42 12.30
N LYS A 136 13.00 5.32 12.02
CA LYS A 136 14.39 5.36 11.56
C LYS A 136 14.54 5.95 10.15
N THR A 137 13.60 5.68 9.24
CA THR A 137 13.63 6.21 7.87
C THR A 137 13.34 7.72 7.86
N GLN A 138 12.46 8.19 8.72
CA GLN A 138 12.16 9.63 8.86
C GLN A 138 13.30 10.43 9.52
N THR A 139 14.13 9.78 10.35
CA THR A 139 15.26 10.45 11.04
C THR A 139 16.53 10.48 10.20
N SER A 140 16.74 9.57 9.28
CA SER A 140 17.94 9.55 8.42
C SER A 140 17.95 10.63 7.34
N ASN A 141 16.80 11.22 7.02
CA ASN A 141 16.68 12.34 6.07
C ASN A 141 16.87 13.74 6.71
N LYS A 142 17.23 13.80 8.03
CA LYS A 142 17.38 15.06 8.77
C LYS A 142 18.82 15.38 9.23
N THR A 143 19.83 14.95 8.52
CA THR A 143 21.22 15.33 8.85
C THR A 143 21.95 15.90 7.66
N SER A 144 21.92 17.18 7.54
CA SER A 144 23.01 18.15 7.29
C SER A 144 22.46 19.43 6.68
N ASP A 145 22.22 20.43 7.46
CA ASP A 145 22.82 21.76 7.43
C ASP A 145 22.09 22.67 8.41
N ASP A 146 22.87 23.28 9.29
CA ASP A 146 22.45 24.30 10.23
C ASP A 146 21.97 25.57 9.50
N ASP A 147 20.78 26.07 9.75
CA ASP A 147 20.47 27.37 10.39
C ASP A 147 18.98 27.76 10.17
N ALA A 148 18.46 28.43 11.22
CA ALA A 148 17.23 29.22 11.28
C ALA A 148 15.89 28.51 11.46
N GLY A 149 15.57 28.34 12.73
CA GLY A 149 14.30 28.37 13.45
C GLY A 149 12.97 28.55 12.72
N HIS A 150 12.16 27.46 12.77
CA HIS A 150 10.74 27.58 13.08
C HIS A 150 10.28 26.30 13.76
N ASN A 151 10.07 26.44 15.07
CA ASN A 151 9.56 25.38 15.95
C ASN A 151 8.04 25.32 15.78
N SER A 152 7.52 24.30 15.10
CA SER A 152 6.13 23.88 15.26
C SER A 152 6.13 22.40 15.65
N GLY A 153 6.16 22.20 16.96
CA GLY A 153 5.97 20.89 17.56
C GLY A 153 4.57 20.37 17.26
N TYR A 154 4.47 19.30 16.50
CA TYR A 154 3.27 18.49 16.45
C TYR A 154 3.34 17.45 17.55
N ASP A 155 2.60 17.75 18.62
CA ASP A 155 2.35 16.90 19.77
C ASP A 155 1.51 15.71 19.30
N LEU A 156 2.09 14.52 19.32
CA LEU A 156 1.36 13.26 19.14
C LEU A 156 0.63 12.95 20.45
N GLY A 157 -0.50 13.63 20.66
CA GLY A 157 -1.38 13.38 21.78
C GLY A 157 -1.90 11.94 21.79
N HIS A 158 -1.36 11.14 22.71
CA HIS A 158 -1.97 9.90 23.14
C HIS A 158 -3.28 10.26 23.85
N ASN A 159 -4.39 10.07 23.18
CA ASN A 159 -5.70 10.11 23.82
C ASN A 159 -6.26 8.69 23.88
N SER A 160 -6.03 8.05 25.04
CA SER A 160 -6.77 6.88 25.47
C SER A 160 -8.12 7.34 26.00
N SER A 161 -9.16 7.26 25.21
CA SER A 161 -10.53 7.21 25.72
C SER A 161 -11.36 6.31 24.80
N GLN A 162 -11.83 5.23 25.40
CA GLN A 162 -12.90 4.39 24.90
C GLN A 162 -14.14 5.27 24.69
N ASP A 163 -14.51 5.46 23.44
CA ASP A 163 -15.90 5.67 23.06
C ASP A 163 -16.07 5.14 21.65
N ASN A 164 -16.93 4.12 21.53
CA ASN A 164 -17.37 3.50 20.30
C ASN A 164 -18.23 4.47 19.49
N ASP A 165 -17.61 5.45 18.86
CA ASP A 165 -18.22 6.18 17.76
C ASP A 165 -17.33 5.94 16.52
N LEU A 166 -17.64 4.84 15.81
CA LEU A 166 -17.02 4.49 14.53
C LEU A 166 -17.53 5.47 13.48
N THR A 167 -17.02 6.68 13.53
CA THR A 167 -17.09 7.61 12.41
C THR A 167 -16.33 6.98 11.23
N ASP A 168 -16.93 7.04 10.09
CA ASP A 168 -16.51 6.55 8.77
C ASP A 168 -15.13 7.16 8.37
N MET A 169 -14.04 6.68 8.98
CA MET A 169 -12.69 7.16 8.66
C MET A 169 -12.26 6.51 7.34
N ALA A 170 -12.71 7.12 6.26
CA ALA A 170 -12.21 6.78 4.93
C ALA A 170 -10.71 7.11 4.85
N LYS A 171 -9.87 6.11 4.61
CA LYS A 171 -8.45 6.33 4.31
C LYS A 171 -8.30 6.72 2.85
N HIS A 172 -7.43 7.67 2.57
CA HIS A 172 -7.11 8.08 1.21
C HIS A 172 -5.60 8.03 1.00
N TYR A 173 -5.17 7.19 0.06
CA TYR A 173 -3.78 7.04 -0.32
C TYR A 173 -3.54 7.58 -1.73
N ILE A 174 -2.52 8.41 -1.87
CA ILE A 174 -2.00 8.84 -3.17
C ILE A 174 -0.77 7.98 -3.46
N ILE A 175 -0.76 7.25 -4.57
CA ILE A 175 0.41 6.49 -4.99
C ILE A 175 1.04 7.19 -6.19
N LEU A 176 2.21 7.77 -5.97
CA LEU A 176 3.01 8.37 -7.03
C LEU A 176 3.82 7.27 -7.72
N CYS A 177 3.57 7.04 -9.01
CA CYS A 177 4.33 6.09 -9.82
C CYS A 177 5.56 6.80 -10.42
N PRO A 178 6.78 6.59 -9.89
CA PRO A 178 7.99 7.13 -10.49
C PRO A 178 8.29 6.46 -11.84
N HIS A 179 8.98 7.20 -12.69
CA HIS A 179 9.42 6.75 -14.02
C HIS A 179 10.79 7.31 -14.33
N TYR A 180 11.36 6.99 -15.50
CA TYR A 180 12.70 7.38 -15.93
C TYR A 180 13.81 6.81 -15.06
N GLU A 181 14.93 7.54 -14.87
CA GLU A 181 16.03 7.15 -13.97
C GLU A 181 15.72 7.44 -12.48
N GLY A 182 14.60 8.12 -12.22
CA GLY A 182 14.19 8.49 -10.88
C GLY A 182 13.44 9.80 -10.84
N TYR A 183 13.55 10.50 -9.74
CA TYR A 183 12.80 11.72 -9.45
C TYR A 183 13.70 12.75 -8.77
N ASP A 184 13.34 14.02 -8.87
CA ASP A 184 13.98 15.09 -8.12
C ASP A 184 13.82 14.85 -6.60
N ALA A 185 14.93 14.88 -5.87
CA ALA A 185 14.95 14.54 -4.45
C ALA A 185 14.03 15.44 -3.59
N ARG A 186 13.72 16.65 -4.04
CA ARG A 186 12.79 17.56 -3.37
C ARG A 186 11.35 17.03 -3.32
N ILE A 187 11.01 16.03 -4.14
CA ILE A 187 9.71 15.34 -4.06
C ILE A 187 9.53 14.62 -2.72
N LEU A 188 10.63 14.22 -2.08
CA LEU A 188 10.57 13.53 -0.78
C LEU A 188 9.97 14.39 0.34
N ASP A 189 10.00 15.72 0.22
CA ASP A 189 9.41 16.64 1.22
C ASP A 189 7.87 16.54 1.30
N ILE A 190 7.21 16.03 0.25
CA ILE A 190 5.75 15.87 0.19
C ILE A 190 5.31 14.41 0.29
N VAL A 191 6.25 13.47 0.43
CA VAL A 191 6.00 12.04 0.54
C VAL A 191 5.91 11.62 2.00
N ASP A 192 4.82 10.95 2.38
CA ASP A 192 4.64 10.44 3.74
C ASP A 192 5.31 9.06 3.90
N HIS A 193 5.31 8.22 2.86
CA HIS A 193 5.85 6.85 2.93
C HIS A 193 6.66 6.48 1.69
N GLN A 194 7.93 6.14 1.89
CA GLN A 194 8.80 5.54 0.88
C GLN A 194 8.74 4.02 1.04
N ILE A 195 8.40 3.29 -0.04
CA ILE A 195 8.11 1.85 0.00
C ILE A 195 8.98 1.12 -1.00
N SER A 196 9.72 0.10 -0.55
CA SER A 196 10.49 -0.79 -1.40
C SER A 196 9.85 -2.17 -1.50
N LEU A 197 9.73 -2.71 -2.71
CA LEU A 197 9.25 -4.08 -2.92
C LEU A 197 10.35 -5.13 -2.83
N GLY A 198 11.61 -4.72 -2.68
CA GLY A 198 12.76 -5.63 -2.60
C GLY A 198 13.99 -5.09 -3.32
N LYS A 199 15.06 -5.88 -3.29
CA LYS A 199 16.37 -5.49 -3.84
C LYS A 199 16.46 -5.77 -5.34
N TYR A 200 15.65 -5.09 -6.14
CA TYR A 200 15.66 -5.12 -7.60
C TYR A 200 15.08 -3.81 -8.15
N VAL A 201 15.35 -3.51 -9.40
CA VAL A 201 14.89 -2.28 -10.07
C VAL A 201 13.85 -2.65 -11.12
N LEU A 202 12.78 -1.85 -11.18
CA LEU A 202 11.73 -1.94 -12.19
C LEU A 202 11.77 -0.72 -13.11
N THR A 203 11.11 -0.81 -14.25
CA THR A 203 11.07 0.27 -15.25
C THR A 203 10.18 1.45 -14.88
N GLY A 204 9.32 1.28 -13.85
CA GLY A 204 8.39 2.30 -13.39
C GLY A 204 7.66 1.89 -12.10
N GLY A 205 6.87 2.80 -11.57
CA GLY A 205 6.13 2.63 -10.32
C GLY A 205 4.76 1.94 -10.47
N GLU A 206 4.33 1.65 -11.68
CA GLU A 206 2.99 1.10 -11.97
C GLU A 206 2.79 -0.30 -11.36
N LEU A 207 3.74 -1.22 -11.56
CA LEU A 207 3.69 -2.56 -10.96
C LEU A 207 3.81 -2.51 -9.43
N PRO A 208 4.73 -1.75 -8.83
CA PRO A 208 4.74 -1.51 -7.40
C PRO A 208 3.41 -1.01 -6.85
N ALA A 209 2.78 -0.04 -7.52
CA ALA A 209 1.48 0.48 -7.10
C ALA A 209 0.42 -0.61 -7.08
N LEU A 210 0.35 -1.46 -8.10
CA LEU A 210 -0.59 -2.59 -8.16
C LEU A 210 -0.36 -3.60 -7.02
N ILE A 211 0.90 -3.93 -6.70
CA ILE A 211 1.22 -4.86 -5.61
C ILE A 211 0.79 -4.28 -4.25
N ILE A 212 1.05 -3.00 -4.00
CA ILE A 212 0.65 -2.31 -2.79
C ILE A 212 -0.88 -2.30 -2.67
N ILE A 213 -1.59 -1.88 -3.71
CA ILE A 213 -3.06 -1.83 -3.73
C ILE A 213 -3.66 -3.22 -3.51
N ASP A 214 -3.22 -4.23 -4.27
CA ASP A 214 -3.78 -5.58 -4.19
C ASP A 214 -3.60 -6.17 -2.78
N SER A 215 -2.39 -6.07 -2.22
CA SER A 215 -2.09 -6.58 -0.89
C SER A 215 -2.88 -5.89 0.22
N ILE A 216 -3.24 -4.61 0.07
CA ILE A 216 -4.12 -3.89 0.99
C ILE A 216 -5.58 -4.33 0.79
N VAL A 217 -6.07 -4.26 -0.45
CA VAL A 217 -7.49 -4.47 -0.78
C VAL A 217 -7.97 -5.86 -0.40
N ARG A 218 -7.15 -6.90 -0.63
CA ARG A 218 -7.52 -8.27 -0.27
C ARG A 218 -7.70 -8.51 1.23
N LEU A 219 -7.14 -7.64 2.08
CA LEU A 219 -7.27 -7.71 3.54
C LEU A 219 -8.55 -7.05 4.07
N LEU A 220 -9.21 -6.25 3.24
CA LEU A 220 -10.41 -5.52 3.66
C LEU A 220 -11.60 -6.46 3.88
N PRO A 221 -12.39 -6.26 4.95
CA PRO A 221 -13.57 -7.08 5.22
C PRO A 221 -14.53 -7.11 4.02
N GLY A 222 -15.00 -8.30 3.67
CA GLY A 222 -15.97 -8.50 2.58
C GLY A 222 -15.38 -8.56 1.17
N VAL A 223 -14.07 -8.37 0.98
CA VAL A 223 -13.40 -8.54 -0.32
C VAL A 223 -13.21 -10.01 -0.64
N LEU A 224 -12.57 -10.78 0.25
CA LEU A 224 -12.43 -12.22 0.09
C LEU A 224 -13.73 -12.97 0.47
N GLY A 225 -13.91 -14.18 -0.08
CA GLY A 225 -15.15 -14.95 0.06
C GLY A 225 -15.36 -15.62 1.43
N GLY A 226 -14.39 -15.61 2.33
CA GLY A 226 -14.47 -16.19 3.67
C GLY A 226 -13.87 -15.25 4.70
N ASP A 227 -14.60 -15.00 5.78
CA ASP A 227 -14.16 -14.09 6.86
C ASP A 227 -12.87 -14.54 7.55
N SER A 228 -12.52 -15.85 7.48
CA SER A 228 -11.29 -16.42 8.02
C SER A 228 -10.15 -16.55 7.01
N SER A 229 -10.40 -16.27 5.71
CA SER A 229 -9.39 -16.53 4.67
C SER A 229 -8.12 -15.69 4.86
N ALA A 230 -8.25 -14.43 5.25
CA ALA A 230 -7.12 -13.53 5.51
C ALA A 230 -6.43 -13.79 6.87
N LEU A 231 -7.04 -14.58 7.75
CA LEU A 231 -6.52 -14.89 9.09
C LEU A 231 -5.67 -16.16 9.14
N GLN A 232 -5.83 -17.06 8.14
CA GLN A 232 -5.20 -18.40 8.12
C GLN A 232 -4.26 -18.58 6.92
N GLU A 233 -3.82 -17.50 6.31
CA GLU A 233 -2.90 -17.54 5.16
C GLU A 233 -1.44 -17.36 5.57
N SER A 234 -0.53 -17.60 4.64
CA SER A 234 0.90 -17.33 4.83
C SER A 234 1.13 -15.91 5.30
N PHE A 235 2.04 -15.72 6.25
CA PHE A 235 2.39 -14.43 6.87
C PHE A 235 1.27 -13.81 7.72
N SER A 236 0.26 -14.58 8.12
CA SER A 236 -0.82 -14.06 8.98
C SER A 236 -0.35 -13.80 10.43
N ASP A 237 0.64 -14.53 10.91
CA ASP A 237 1.24 -14.43 12.23
C ASP A 237 2.78 -14.33 12.21
N GLY A 238 3.35 -13.54 11.31
CA GLY A 238 4.78 -13.35 11.14
C GLY A 238 5.32 -14.03 9.89
N ASP A 239 6.40 -14.83 10.01
CA ASP A 239 7.08 -15.46 8.88
C ASP A 239 6.58 -16.87 8.57
N ASN A 240 5.43 -17.28 9.12
CA ASN A 240 4.83 -18.57 8.87
C ASN A 240 4.26 -18.68 7.46
N ILE A 241 4.58 -19.76 6.78
CA ILE A 241 4.01 -20.16 5.50
C ILE A 241 2.99 -21.26 5.74
N GLU A 242 1.82 -21.10 5.15
CA GLU A 242 0.74 -22.07 5.21
C GLU A 242 1.19 -23.47 4.74
N TYR A 243 0.56 -24.50 5.32
CA TYR A 243 0.75 -25.90 4.93
C TYR A 243 0.40 -26.15 3.46
N PRO A 244 0.98 -27.22 2.83
CA PRO A 244 0.68 -27.55 1.45
C PRO A 244 -0.79 -27.99 1.29
N GLN A 245 -1.45 -27.41 0.30
CA GLN A 245 -2.86 -27.67 0.00
C GLN A 245 -3.00 -28.64 -1.17
N TYR A 246 -4.08 -29.43 -1.15
CA TYR A 246 -4.40 -30.45 -2.15
C TYR A 246 -5.84 -30.30 -2.62
N THR A 247 -6.09 -30.61 -3.90
CA THR A 247 -7.41 -30.65 -4.50
C THR A 247 -7.63 -31.99 -5.26
N LYS A 248 -8.82 -32.18 -5.82
CA LYS A 248 -9.16 -33.37 -6.64
C LYS A 248 -8.36 -33.35 -7.94
N PRO A 249 -8.00 -34.56 -8.45
CA PRO A 249 -8.27 -35.90 -7.91
C PRO A 249 -7.33 -36.30 -6.80
N SER A 250 -7.69 -37.28 -5.94
CA SER A 250 -6.88 -37.78 -4.82
C SER A 250 -5.59 -38.51 -5.24
N ASP A 251 -5.52 -38.98 -6.49
CA ASP A 251 -4.29 -39.49 -7.12
C ASP A 251 -4.16 -38.85 -8.50
N TYR A 252 -3.01 -38.19 -8.71
CA TYR A 252 -2.64 -37.66 -10.01
C TYR A 252 -1.26 -38.13 -10.42
N ARG A 253 -1.21 -39.02 -11.40
CA ARG A 253 0.02 -39.63 -11.94
C ARG A 253 0.87 -40.31 -10.87
N GLY A 254 0.24 -41.03 -9.93
CA GLY A 254 0.90 -41.70 -8.82
C GLY A 254 1.26 -40.82 -7.62
N LYS A 255 1.01 -39.52 -7.69
CA LYS A 255 1.15 -38.59 -6.57
C LYS A 255 -0.18 -38.52 -5.82
N LYS A 256 -0.20 -39.03 -4.61
CA LYS A 256 -1.41 -39.15 -3.79
C LYS A 256 -1.55 -38.00 -2.80
N VAL A 257 -2.78 -37.59 -2.54
CA VAL A 257 -3.12 -36.75 -1.39
C VAL A 257 -2.83 -37.51 -0.09
N PRO A 258 -2.25 -36.93 0.95
CA PRO A 258 -2.09 -37.58 2.25
C PRO A 258 -3.40 -38.15 2.77
N GLU A 259 -3.41 -39.42 3.19
CA GLU A 259 -4.61 -40.12 3.62
C GLU A 259 -5.36 -39.44 4.76
N ILE A 260 -4.61 -38.75 5.65
CA ILE A 260 -5.17 -38.01 6.78
C ILE A 260 -6.12 -36.89 6.30
N LEU A 261 -5.83 -36.24 5.16
CA LEU A 261 -6.68 -35.20 4.59
C LEU A 261 -7.98 -35.74 3.96
N LEU A 262 -8.03 -37.08 3.71
CA LEU A 262 -9.19 -37.76 3.20
C LEU A 262 -10.02 -38.44 4.29
N SER A 263 -9.53 -38.47 5.54
CA SER A 263 -10.11 -39.23 6.64
C SER A 263 -11.41 -38.64 7.20
N GLY A 264 -11.69 -37.38 7.00
CA GLY A 264 -12.79 -36.67 7.66
C GLY A 264 -12.58 -36.38 9.16
N ASP A 265 -11.45 -36.78 9.74
CA ASP A 265 -11.08 -36.48 11.14
C ASP A 265 -10.50 -35.06 11.24
N HIS A 266 -11.36 -34.10 11.56
CA HIS A 266 -10.98 -32.68 11.60
C HIS A 266 -9.87 -32.38 12.60
N GLY A 267 -9.80 -33.12 13.73
CA GLY A 267 -8.75 -32.97 14.75
C GLY A 267 -7.38 -33.33 14.18
N LYS A 268 -7.26 -34.53 13.62
CA LYS A 268 -6.01 -35.00 13.02
C LYS A 268 -5.62 -34.19 11.76
N VAL A 269 -6.60 -33.72 10.99
CA VAL A 269 -6.35 -32.79 9.86
C VAL A 269 -5.75 -31.49 10.35
N ALA A 270 -6.26 -30.93 11.46
CA ALA A 270 -5.71 -29.69 12.04
C ALA A 270 -4.28 -29.88 12.56
N GLU A 271 -4.00 -31.01 13.25
CA GLU A 271 -2.65 -31.37 13.70
C GLU A 271 -1.70 -31.52 12.52
N TRP A 272 -2.14 -32.20 11.46
CA TRP A 272 -1.34 -32.39 10.24
C TRP A 272 -1.00 -31.04 9.59
N ARG A 273 -1.98 -30.14 9.47
CA ARG A 273 -1.79 -28.79 8.92
C ARG A 273 -0.72 -28.04 9.68
N LYS A 274 -0.87 -27.96 11.01
CA LYS A 274 0.08 -27.30 11.90
C LYS A 274 1.49 -27.87 11.81
N ALA A 275 1.62 -29.20 11.67
CA ALA A 275 2.91 -29.87 11.54
C ALA A 275 3.60 -29.65 10.18
N HIS A 276 2.86 -29.14 9.18
CA HIS A 276 3.37 -28.90 7.82
C HIS A 276 3.45 -27.40 7.46
N GLU A 277 3.17 -26.52 8.40
CA GLU A 277 3.52 -25.11 8.31
C GLU A 277 5.06 -24.98 8.26
N LYS A 278 5.55 -23.97 7.56
CA LYS A 278 6.99 -23.68 7.46
C LYS A 278 7.25 -22.27 7.99
N MET A 279 8.36 -22.11 8.65
CA MET A 279 8.91 -20.81 9.00
C MET A 279 9.96 -20.43 7.94
N LEU A 280 9.89 -19.19 7.43
CA LEU A 280 10.91 -18.63 6.51
C LEU A 280 12.17 -18.20 7.27
#